data_d8f6bc8cc5faf7572e81afe9e1281fe9
#
_entry.id   d8f6bc8cc5faf7572e81afe9e1281fe9
#
_cell.length_a   1.000
_cell.length_b   1.000
_cell.length_c   1.000
_cell.angle_alpha   90.00
_cell.angle_beta   90.00
_cell.angle_gamma   90.00
#
_symmetry.space_group_name_H-M   'P 1'
#
loop_
_entity.id
_entity.type
_entity.pdbx_description
1 polymer ?
#
loop_
_entity_poly.entity_id
_entity_poly.type
_entity_poly.pdbx_seq_one_letter_code
_entity_poly.pdbx_strand_id
1 'polypeptide(L)'
;MLPTKFVVQPSESLKCPICRELFEDPVISTQCGHTFCRNCIRNGVSLTGNSGTKCPLDGTILQRFHLVSNLAVKGQIEDLQIYCRHGLTRSDSEEDFEIDLTGCQERISFGKRTEHEEACGFALVPCPNSSNQCGKFRRKALDDHLKDCAQYRCLYSVKGCEHVGTKLNVDEHCNTCQYKNSADPPKCQALHSGSSEELRSSVQVLSERVSWLENNQDALMTQVEQCNSSISRLSETVEDLSFQVEQLTVILKRSSLYREMSVTSIPDTINSSQSTSPDETGQLSYSYGHKSRLKPSNMVSSTHHDAWSIPCVFKCIGTLRGHRGSIWSLVSRGHRLFSAGGDQVIKVWNMENVRLAKCTEVLEGHSNDIHAMCIGGGKLYSVGSDQSIISWNLENLTLHKRVEHAHDNIICAIVYNGKFLFTSSHSCIKVWEASTLQEVHKVPDLHHWVRALALDVKREKLFSGSHNLVHVWDATGSFGLRGTIDHSFGSVYSLAATRQFIIVGTYNQNIHVYDVNTYQYVKALVGHIGTVTSLVPATTGKLLFSASYDTTVQVWNLDTMLPMQTLSRHEGSVNCVVIHKDLLLSGSEDMEIKV
;
A
#
# COMPACT_ATOMS: atom_id res chain seq x y z
N MET A 1 30.87 8.29 -11.45
CA MET A 1 29.93 7.21 -11.11
C MET A 1 30.69 6.00 -10.61
N LEU A 2 30.11 5.22 -9.67
CA LEU A 2 30.70 3.95 -9.28
C LEU A 2 30.63 2.95 -10.46
N PRO A 3 31.64 2.10 -10.66
CA PRO A 3 31.65 1.14 -11.77
C PRO A 3 30.42 0.24 -11.73
N THR A 4 29.70 0.16 -12.83
CA THR A 4 28.50 -0.68 -12.94
C THR A 4 28.61 -1.51 -14.21
N LYS A 5 28.66 -2.84 -14.05
CA LYS A 5 28.63 -3.78 -15.16
C LYS A 5 27.31 -4.54 -15.14
N PHE A 6 26.52 -4.38 -16.18
CA PHE A 6 25.26 -5.09 -16.34
C PHE A 6 25.49 -6.52 -16.84
N VAL A 7 24.68 -7.47 -16.37
CA VAL A 7 24.70 -8.85 -16.88
C VAL A 7 24.20 -8.91 -18.31
N VAL A 8 23.16 -8.10 -18.61
CA VAL A 8 22.62 -7.87 -19.95
C VAL A 8 22.52 -6.37 -20.15
N GLN A 9 22.95 -5.87 -21.30
CA GLN A 9 22.90 -4.44 -21.57
C GLN A 9 21.46 -3.92 -21.49
N PRO A 10 21.22 -2.82 -20.77
CA PRO A 10 19.90 -2.22 -20.67
C PRO A 10 19.31 -1.83 -22.01
N SER A 11 18.01 -2.07 -22.19
CA SER A 11 17.27 -1.67 -23.38
C SER A 11 17.30 -0.15 -23.58
N GLU A 12 17.30 0.30 -24.83
CA GLU A 12 17.19 1.73 -25.18
C GLU A 12 15.90 2.38 -24.59
N SER A 13 14.85 1.58 -24.35
CA SER A 13 13.61 2.05 -23.71
C SER A 13 13.80 2.47 -22.25
N LEU A 14 14.90 2.09 -21.61
CA LEU A 14 15.24 2.47 -20.22
C LEU A 14 16.25 3.63 -20.18
N LYS A 15 16.55 4.24 -21.32
CA LYS A 15 17.46 5.38 -21.43
C LYS A 15 16.71 6.68 -21.64
N CYS A 16 17.19 7.73 -20.99
CA CYS A 16 16.63 9.06 -21.13
C CYS A 16 16.94 9.63 -22.52
N PRO A 17 15.95 10.11 -23.27
CA PRO A 17 16.19 10.68 -24.61
C PRO A 17 17.00 11.99 -24.61
N ILE A 18 17.18 12.61 -23.43
CA ILE A 18 17.94 13.86 -23.27
C ILE A 18 19.42 13.57 -23.01
N CYS A 19 19.76 12.80 -21.98
CA CYS A 19 21.14 12.48 -21.60
C CYS A 19 21.66 11.18 -22.22
N ARG A 20 20.77 10.33 -22.78
CA ARG A 20 21.07 9.02 -23.36
C ARG A 20 21.60 7.97 -22.37
N GLU A 21 21.60 8.31 -21.08
CA GLU A 21 21.94 7.40 -19.97
C GLU A 21 20.68 6.74 -19.41
N LEU A 22 20.85 5.71 -18.57
CA LEU A 22 19.74 5.14 -17.81
C LEU A 22 18.98 6.23 -17.07
N PHE A 23 17.65 6.09 -17.00
CA PHE A 23 16.87 7.08 -16.29
C PHE A 23 17.29 7.18 -14.82
N GLU A 24 17.57 8.40 -14.40
CA GLU A 24 17.74 8.78 -13.00
C GLU A 24 16.48 9.55 -12.56
N ASP A 25 15.78 9.03 -11.54
CA ASP A 25 14.48 9.56 -11.08
C ASP A 25 13.52 9.82 -12.28
N PRO A 26 13.04 8.75 -12.94
CA PRO A 26 12.23 8.87 -14.14
C PRO A 26 10.88 9.54 -13.87
N VAL A 27 10.56 10.55 -14.70
CA VAL A 27 9.27 11.23 -14.72
C VAL A 27 8.60 11.08 -16.08
N ILE A 28 7.30 10.82 -16.07
CA ILE A 28 6.48 10.72 -17.27
C ILE A 28 5.58 11.95 -17.39
N SER A 29 5.44 12.46 -18.60
CA SER A 29 4.49 13.52 -18.89
C SER A 29 3.08 12.95 -19.06
N THR A 30 2.11 13.47 -18.31
CA THR A 30 0.69 13.11 -18.46
C THR A 30 0.05 13.67 -19.73
N GLN A 31 0.72 14.60 -20.42
CA GLN A 31 0.22 15.22 -21.66
C GLN A 31 0.65 14.45 -22.91
N CYS A 32 1.88 13.95 -22.95
CA CYS A 32 2.42 13.32 -24.16
C CYS A 32 2.95 11.89 -23.91
N GLY A 33 2.94 11.40 -22.67
CA GLY A 33 3.36 10.04 -22.32
C GLY A 33 4.88 9.79 -22.38
N HIS A 34 5.70 10.78 -22.70
CA HIS A 34 7.16 10.64 -22.79
C HIS A 34 7.81 10.68 -21.40
N THR A 35 8.85 9.85 -21.23
CA THR A 35 9.59 9.72 -19.96
C THR A 35 10.97 10.36 -20.06
N PHE A 36 11.41 11.04 -19.02
CA PHE A 36 12.68 11.74 -18.91
C PHE A 36 13.27 11.58 -17.50
N CYS A 37 14.58 11.77 -17.32
CA CYS A 37 15.12 12.04 -15.99
C CYS A 37 14.55 13.35 -15.46
N ARG A 38 14.17 13.39 -14.18
CA ARG A 38 13.63 14.61 -13.55
C ARG A 38 14.56 15.81 -13.70
N ASN A 39 15.87 15.60 -13.53
CA ASN A 39 16.86 16.67 -13.65
C ASN A 39 17.07 17.09 -15.10
N CYS A 40 17.06 16.16 -16.06
CA CYS A 40 17.21 16.49 -17.47
C CYS A 40 16.08 17.37 -17.99
N ILE A 41 14.82 17.02 -17.68
CA ILE A 41 13.67 17.81 -18.13
C ILE A 41 13.58 19.17 -17.39
N ARG A 42 14.10 19.27 -16.16
CA ARG A 42 14.17 20.54 -15.44
C ARG A 42 15.27 21.47 -15.95
N ASN A 43 16.44 20.92 -16.24
CA ASN A 43 17.63 21.68 -16.64
C ASN A 43 17.69 21.97 -18.14
N GLY A 44 17.08 21.14 -18.97
CA GLY A 44 16.98 21.33 -20.41
C GLY A 44 16.03 22.44 -20.86
N VAL A 45 15.41 23.13 -19.87
CA VAL A 45 14.43 24.18 -20.09
C VAL A 45 14.90 25.46 -19.46
N SER A 46 15.37 26.34 -20.30
CA SER A 46 15.76 27.71 -19.93
C SER A 46 14.62 28.39 -19.16
N LEU A 47 14.93 28.84 -17.93
CA LEU A 47 14.05 29.57 -17.03
C LEU A 47 13.86 31.03 -17.54
N THR A 48 13.34 31.23 -18.73
CA THR A 48 12.99 32.55 -19.22
C THR A 48 11.50 32.61 -19.54
N GLY A 49 10.73 33.16 -18.61
CA GLY A 49 9.39 33.64 -18.85
C GLY A 49 8.26 32.60 -18.76
N ASN A 50 7.05 33.09 -18.58
CA ASN A 50 5.74 32.44 -18.42
C ASN A 50 5.30 31.42 -19.50
N SER A 51 6.18 30.91 -20.34
CA SER A 51 5.89 29.92 -21.36
C SER A 51 6.41 28.54 -20.91
N GLY A 52 5.48 27.59 -20.77
CA GLY A 52 5.76 26.21 -20.33
C GLY A 52 6.88 25.53 -21.15
N THR A 53 7.48 24.53 -20.51
CA THR A 53 8.49 23.65 -21.12
C THR A 53 7.91 22.92 -22.32
N LYS A 54 8.68 22.76 -23.38
CA LYS A 54 8.27 21.89 -24.50
C LYS A 54 8.92 20.51 -24.38
N CYS A 55 8.14 19.48 -24.66
CA CYS A 55 8.65 18.12 -24.75
C CYS A 55 9.71 18.04 -25.89
N PRO A 56 10.92 17.52 -25.62
CA PRO A 56 11.96 17.43 -26.64
C PRO A 56 11.64 16.50 -27.80
N LEU A 57 10.67 15.58 -27.63
CA LEU A 57 10.35 14.56 -28.63
C LEU A 57 9.21 14.98 -29.57
N ASP A 58 8.19 15.68 -29.07
CA ASP A 58 6.99 16.03 -29.85
C ASP A 58 6.57 17.51 -29.76
N GLY A 59 7.30 18.32 -28.99
CA GLY A 59 7.03 19.76 -28.85
C GLY A 59 5.82 20.12 -27.97
N THR A 60 5.16 19.15 -27.34
CA THR A 60 4.01 19.37 -26.43
C THR A 60 4.44 20.28 -25.27
N ILE A 61 3.60 21.27 -24.94
CA ILE A 61 3.87 22.19 -23.82
C ILE A 61 3.67 21.45 -22.50
N LEU A 62 4.72 21.38 -21.70
CA LEU A 62 4.74 20.71 -20.40
C LEU A 62 4.75 21.73 -19.28
N GLN A 63 3.96 21.49 -18.25
CA GLN A 63 3.98 22.24 -17.00
C GLN A 63 4.42 21.30 -15.87
N ARG A 64 4.94 21.86 -14.76
CA ARG A 64 5.50 21.07 -13.65
C ARG A 64 4.55 20.00 -13.12
N PHE A 65 3.26 20.30 -13.05
CA PHE A 65 2.22 19.38 -12.57
C PHE A 65 1.86 18.28 -13.59
N HIS A 66 2.33 18.38 -14.83
CA HIS A 66 2.19 17.31 -15.82
C HIS A 66 3.28 16.23 -15.71
N LEU A 67 4.32 16.45 -14.91
CA LEU A 67 5.44 15.53 -14.73
C LEU A 67 5.25 14.73 -13.44
N VAL A 68 4.86 13.47 -13.57
CA VAL A 68 4.69 12.53 -12.46
C VAL A 68 5.79 11.48 -12.46
N SER A 69 6.15 10.93 -11.30
CA SER A 69 7.17 9.88 -11.21
C SER A 69 6.74 8.64 -11.98
N ASN A 70 7.62 8.13 -12.85
CA ASN A 70 7.37 6.89 -13.59
C ASN A 70 7.90 5.68 -12.81
N LEU A 71 7.08 5.18 -11.88
CA LEU A 71 7.43 4.06 -11.02
C LEU A 71 7.62 2.75 -11.80
N ALA A 72 6.94 2.58 -12.93
CA ALA A 72 7.09 1.40 -13.77
C ALA A 72 8.49 1.31 -14.37
N VAL A 73 8.99 2.41 -14.95
CA VAL A 73 10.36 2.48 -15.49
C VAL A 73 11.39 2.40 -14.35
N LYS A 74 11.12 3.02 -13.21
CA LYS A 74 11.98 2.93 -12.03
C LYS A 74 12.12 1.48 -11.56
N GLY A 75 11.02 0.75 -11.42
CA GLY A 75 11.02 -0.67 -11.03
C GLY A 75 11.79 -1.53 -12.04
N GLN A 76 11.58 -1.33 -13.35
CA GLN A 76 12.33 -2.05 -14.38
C GLN A 76 13.85 -1.81 -14.31
N ILE A 77 14.28 -0.61 -13.95
CA ILE A 77 15.70 -0.30 -13.75
C ILE A 77 16.23 -0.96 -12.48
N GLU A 78 15.46 -0.94 -11.39
CA GLU A 78 15.82 -1.58 -10.13
C GLU A 78 15.95 -3.11 -10.25
N ASP A 79 15.20 -3.73 -11.17
CA ASP A 79 15.26 -5.16 -11.47
C ASP A 79 16.43 -5.58 -12.38
N LEU A 80 17.12 -4.62 -13.02
CA LEU A 80 18.27 -4.93 -13.88
C LEU A 80 19.34 -5.67 -13.08
N GLN A 81 19.87 -6.75 -13.67
CA GLN A 81 20.92 -7.55 -13.05
C GLN A 81 22.29 -6.94 -13.33
N ILE A 82 23.05 -6.75 -12.28
CA ILE A 82 24.42 -6.23 -12.32
C ILE A 82 25.39 -7.17 -11.59
N TYR A 83 26.66 -7.07 -11.90
CA TYR A 83 27.72 -7.68 -11.09
C TYR A 83 28.06 -6.80 -9.89
N CYS A 84 28.36 -7.44 -8.75
CA CYS A 84 28.84 -6.72 -7.57
C CYS A 84 30.20 -6.05 -7.88
N ARG A 85 30.38 -4.79 -7.45
CA ARG A 85 31.65 -4.05 -7.67
C ARG A 85 32.90 -4.76 -7.10
N HIS A 86 32.73 -5.57 -6.04
CA HIS A 86 33.81 -6.35 -5.44
C HIS A 86 34.16 -7.62 -6.22
N GLY A 87 33.53 -7.85 -7.35
CA GLY A 87 33.81 -8.86 -8.34
C GLY A 87 34.25 -8.28 -9.68
N LEU A 88 34.65 -6.99 -9.71
CA LEU A 88 35.08 -6.31 -10.93
C LEU A 88 36.51 -5.79 -10.76
N THR A 89 37.35 -5.95 -11.82
CA THR A 89 38.66 -5.34 -11.96
C THR A 89 38.68 -4.39 -13.16
N ARG A 90 39.54 -3.40 -13.15
CA ARG A 90 39.77 -2.54 -14.32
C ARG A 90 40.44 -3.34 -15.42
N SER A 91 39.92 -3.26 -16.62
CA SER A 91 40.59 -3.74 -17.82
C SER A 91 41.75 -2.81 -18.20
N ASP A 92 42.70 -3.30 -19.00
CA ASP A 92 43.81 -2.51 -19.54
C ASP A 92 43.35 -1.35 -20.47
N SER A 93 42.10 -1.40 -20.95
CA SER A 93 41.41 -0.27 -21.59
C SER A 93 40.70 0.56 -20.51
N GLU A 94 41.05 1.83 -20.34
CA GLU A 94 40.63 2.73 -19.25
C GLU A 94 39.09 2.85 -19.00
N GLU A 95 38.25 2.35 -19.91
CA GLU A 95 36.80 2.54 -19.86
C GLU A 95 35.98 1.29 -19.47
N ASP A 96 36.58 0.07 -19.47
CA ASP A 96 35.83 -1.17 -19.23
C ASP A 96 36.24 -1.90 -17.94
N PHE A 97 35.29 -2.60 -17.33
CA PHE A 97 35.53 -3.46 -16.18
C PHE A 97 35.37 -4.94 -16.56
N GLU A 98 36.32 -5.78 -16.13
CA GLU A 98 36.27 -7.22 -16.28
C GLU A 98 35.85 -7.93 -15.01
N ILE A 99 35.33 -9.16 -15.15
CA ILE A 99 34.87 -9.94 -14.00
C ILE A 99 36.11 -10.58 -13.35
N ASP A 100 36.38 -10.22 -12.09
CA ASP A 100 37.40 -10.87 -11.25
C ASP A 100 36.85 -12.19 -10.72
N LEU A 101 37.35 -13.31 -11.27
CA LEU A 101 36.96 -14.65 -10.83
C LEU A 101 37.30 -14.93 -9.35
N THR A 102 38.21 -14.16 -8.74
CA THR A 102 38.58 -14.26 -7.32
C THR A 102 37.72 -13.36 -6.43
N GLY A 103 36.92 -12.48 -7.02
CA GLY A 103 36.01 -11.55 -6.37
C GLY A 103 34.60 -12.11 -6.11
N CYS A 104 33.66 -11.23 -5.85
CA CYS A 104 32.24 -11.58 -5.67
C CYS A 104 31.62 -11.97 -7.02
N GLN A 105 31.09 -13.20 -7.11
CA GLN A 105 30.46 -13.73 -8.33
C GLN A 105 28.92 -13.54 -8.34
N GLU A 106 28.36 -12.89 -7.32
CA GLU A 106 26.92 -12.73 -7.21
C GLU A 106 26.39 -11.71 -8.23
N ARG A 107 25.26 -12.08 -8.84
CA ARG A 107 24.46 -11.21 -9.68
C ARG A 107 23.34 -10.64 -8.82
N ILE A 108 23.24 -9.34 -8.76
CA ILE A 108 22.33 -8.62 -7.86
C ILE A 108 21.44 -7.68 -8.65
N SER A 109 20.22 -7.45 -8.17
CA SER A 109 19.36 -6.43 -8.76
C SER A 109 19.94 -5.04 -8.48
N PHE A 110 19.86 -4.16 -9.46
CA PHE A 110 20.40 -2.80 -9.38
C PHE A 110 19.84 -2.03 -8.16
N GLY A 111 18.57 -2.23 -7.83
CA GLY A 111 17.94 -1.63 -6.64
C GLY A 111 18.50 -2.14 -5.30
N LYS A 112 19.03 -3.39 -5.26
CA LYS A 112 19.62 -3.99 -4.04
C LYS A 112 21.14 -3.84 -3.97
N ARG A 113 21.72 -3.04 -4.87
CA ARG A 113 23.16 -2.84 -4.97
C ARG A 113 23.81 -2.41 -3.67
N THR A 114 23.27 -1.36 -3.05
CA THR A 114 23.83 -0.77 -1.82
C THR A 114 23.79 -1.77 -0.66
N GLU A 115 22.65 -2.41 -0.46
CA GLU A 115 22.44 -3.41 0.57
C GLU A 115 23.44 -4.57 0.45
N HIS A 116 23.58 -5.14 -0.76
CA HIS A 116 24.53 -6.22 -0.98
C HIS A 116 25.98 -5.76 -0.83
N GLU A 117 26.37 -4.62 -1.43
CA GLU A 117 27.77 -4.16 -1.41
C GLU A 117 28.24 -3.81 0.00
N GLU A 118 27.37 -3.32 0.88
CA GLU A 118 27.64 -3.08 2.29
C GLU A 118 27.82 -4.37 3.08
N ALA A 119 27.09 -5.43 2.76
CA ALA A 119 27.17 -6.74 3.41
C ALA A 119 28.17 -7.70 2.76
N CYS A 120 28.66 -7.39 1.58
CA CYS A 120 29.46 -8.30 0.74
C CYS A 120 30.71 -8.83 1.45
N GLY A 121 30.87 -10.15 1.47
CA GLY A 121 32.05 -10.82 2.06
C GLY A 121 33.39 -10.51 1.36
N PHE A 122 33.35 -10.00 0.13
CA PHE A 122 34.52 -9.59 -0.64
C PHE A 122 34.86 -8.10 -0.49
N ALA A 123 34.05 -7.32 0.21
CA ALA A 123 34.35 -5.93 0.52
C ALA A 123 35.64 -5.82 1.35
N LEU A 124 36.49 -4.85 1.00
CA LEU A 124 37.71 -4.58 1.75
C LEU A 124 37.38 -3.75 2.98
N VAL A 125 37.55 -4.36 4.16
CA VAL A 125 37.34 -3.73 5.46
C VAL A 125 38.65 -3.59 6.21
N PRO A 126 38.88 -2.49 6.94
CA PRO A 126 40.08 -2.34 7.77
C PRO A 126 40.04 -3.27 8.98
N CYS A 127 41.19 -3.69 9.48
CA CYS A 127 41.27 -4.39 10.73
C CYS A 127 40.76 -3.48 11.89
N PRO A 128 39.80 -3.96 12.73
CA PRO A 128 39.27 -3.16 13.83
C PRO A 128 40.30 -2.85 14.92
N ASN A 129 41.34 -3.66 15.05
CA ASN A 129 42.39 -3.46 16.08
C ASN A 129 43.41 -2.39 15.65
N SER A 130 43.77 -2.34 14.35
CA SER A 130 44.66 -1.32 13.80
C SER A 130 44.57 -1.29 12.28
N SER A 131 43.94 -0.26 11.74
CA SER A 131 43.80 -0.07 10.28
C SER A 131 45.16 0.24 9.60
N ASN A 132 46.08 0.88 10.31
CA ASN A 132 47.36 1.34 9.76
C ASN A 132 48.43 0.26 9.77
N GLN A 133 48.43 -0.64 10.74
CA GLN A 133 49.47 -1.69 10.89
C GLN A 133 49.07 -3.02 10.24
N CYS A 134 47.77 -3.39 10.29
CA CYS A 134 47.26 -4.61 9.69
C CYS A 134 46.82 -4.44 8.22
N GLY A 135 46.39 -3.23 7.81
CA GLY A 135 45.85 -2.99 6.49
C GLY A 135 44.36 -3.35 6.34
N LYS A 136 43.96 -3.61 5.08
CA LYS A 136 42.57 -3.97 4.74
C LYS A 136 42.49 -5.42 4.29
N PHE A 137 41.41 -6.10 4.72
CA PHE A 137 41.16 -7.51 4.41
C PHE A 137 39.77 -7.63 3.72
N ARG A 138 39.60 -8.67 2.89
CA ARG A 138 38.27 -9.07 2.46
C ARG A 138 37.44 -9.45 3.69
N ARG A 139 36.22 -8.97 3.80
CA ARG A 139 35.37 -9.20 5.00
C ARG A 139 35.31 -10.66 5.40
N LYS A 140 35.18 -11.60 4.46
CA LYS A 140 35.15 -13.04 4.72
C LYS A 140 36.47 -13.60 5.30
N ALA A 141 37.58 -12.91 5.11
CA ALA A 141 38.92 -13.32 5.61
C ALA A 141 39.30 -12.54 6.89
N LEU A 142 38.46 -11.63 7.36
CA LEU A 142 38.73 -10.82 8.54
C LEU A 142 38.77 -11.66 9.81
N ASP A 143 37.82 -12.61 9.94
CA ASP A 143 37.75 -13.48 11.12
C ASP A 143 38.99 -14.38 11.25
N ASP A 144 39.53 -14.87 10.13
CA ASP A 144 40.76 -15.66 10.12
C ASP A 144 41.96 -14.77 10.47
N HIS A 145 42.04 -13.56 9.91
CA HIS A 145 43.07 -12.60 10.33
C HIS A 145 42.99 -12.27 11.83
N LEU A 146 41.78 -12.11 12.39
CA LEU A 146 41.59 -11.76 13.79
C LEU A 146 42.06 -12.86 14.76
N LYS A 147 42.14 -14.13 14.34
CA LYS A 147 42.69 -15.23 15.16
C LYS A 147 44.19 -15.02 15.45
N ASP A 148 44.91 -14.51 14.44
CA ASP A 148 46.38 -14.34 14.50
C ASP A 148 46.80 -12.86 14.62
N CYS A 149 45.84 -11.95 14.72
CA CYS A 149 46.13 -10.52 14.78
C CYS A 149 46.94 -10.17 16.05
N ALA A 150 48.10 -9.58 15.88
CA ALA A 150 48.97 -9.15 16.97
C ALA A 150 48.71 -7.72 17.48
N GLN A 151 47.57 -7.10 17.07
CA GLN A 151 47.26 -5.71 17.38
C GLN A 151 46.09 -5.55 18.37
N TYR A 152 45.79 -6.59 19.16
CA TYR A 152 44.85 -6.46 20.27
C TYR A 152 45.48 -5.63 21.38
N ARG A 153 44.73 -4.67 21.91
CA ARG A 153 45.13 -3.81 23.03
C ARG A 153 44.53 -4.34 24.33
N CYS A 154 45.26 -4.17 25.41
CA CYS A 154 44.75 -4.48 26.74
C CYS A 154 43.45 -3.74 27.04
N LEU A 155 42.49 -4.39 27.72
CA LEU A 155 41.20 -3.77 28.12
C LEU A 155 41.43 -2.50 28.98
N TYR A 156 42.55 -2.42 29.67
CA TYR A 156 42.93 -1.28 30.50
C TYR A 156 43.80 -0.25 29.76
N SER A 157 43.85 -0.29 28.44
CA SER A 157 44.57 0.69 27.63
C SER A 157 44.04 2.13 27.85
N VAL A 158 42.74 2.29 28.11
CA VAL A 158 42.13 3.57 28.48
C VAL A 158 42.70 4.11 29.83
N LYS A 159 43.20 3.23 30.70
CA LYS A 159 43.81 3.60 31.98
C LYS A 159 45.35 3.75 31.89
N GLY A 160 45.91 3.68 30.67
CA GLY A 160 47.34 3.88 30.42
C GLY A 160 48.16 2.61 30.18
N CYS A 161 47.53 1.44 30.03
CA CYS A 161 48.26 0.23 29.67
C CYS A 161 48.59 0.22 28.18
N GLU A 162 49.88 0.14 27.82
CA GLU A 162 50.37 0.15 26.44
C GLU A 162 50.53 -1.25 25.84
N HIS A 163 50.16 -2.32 26.58
CA HIS A 163 50.36 -3.70 26.14
C HIS A 163 49.52 -4.00 24.90
N VAL A 164 50.20 -4.46 23.84
CA VAL A 164 49.60 -4.87 22.54
C VAL A 164 50.15 -6.27 22.21
N GLY A 165 49.30 -7.15 21.71
CA GLY A 165 49.71 -8.50 21.36
C GLY A 165 48.62 -9.31 20.68
N THR A 166 48.80 -10.62 20.56
CA THR A 166 47.74 -11.51 20.11
C THR A 166 46.63 -11.59 21.16
N LYS A 167 45.43 -12.00 20.75
CA LYS A 167 44.28 -12.08 21.65
C LYS A 167 44.57 -12.88 22.93
N LEU A 168 45.21 -14.06 22.79
CA LEU A 168 45.61 -14.92 23.93
C LEU A 168 46.58 -14.21 24.87
N ASN A 169 47.62 -13.58 24.32
CA ASN A 169 48.64 -12.85 25.09
C ASN A 169 48.00 -11.66 25.84
N VAL A 170 47.09 -10.93 25.22
CA VAL A 170 46.41 -9.81 25.86
C VAL A 170 45.44 -10.30 26.95
N ASP A 171 44.73 -11.40 26.73
CA ASP A 171 43.81 -11.98 27.72
C ASP A 171 44.59 -12.48 28.96
N GLU A 172 45.74 -13.13 28.77
CA GLU A 172 46.64 -13.52 29.88
C GLU A 172 47.19 -12.29 30.62
N HIS A 173 47.67 -11.27 29.87
CA HIS A 173 48.13 -10.01 30.44
C HIS A 173 47.03 -9.28 31.23
N CYS A 174 45.79 -9.25 30.75
CA CYS A 174 44.67 -8.59 31.43
C CYS A 174 44.42 -9.17 32.83
N ASN A 175 44.75 -10.45 33.07
CA ASN A 175 44.60 -11.07 34.39
C ASN A 175 45.62 -10.53 35.41
N THR A 176 46.81 -10.16 34.96
CA THR A 176 47.94 -9.68 35.78
C THR A 176 48.24 -8.20 35.59
N CYS A 177 47.46 -7.50 34.80
CA CYS A 177 47.69 -6.10 34.46
C CYS A 177 47.66 -5.18 35.69
N GLN A 178 48.70 -4.40 35.87
CA GLN A 178 48.83 -3.45 36.99
C GLN A 178 47.71 -2.41 37.06
N TYR A 179 47.06 -2.12 35.95
CA TYR A 179 45.97 -1.15 35.84
C TYR A 179 44.57 -1.76 36.14
N LYS A 180 44.51 -3.07 36.47
CA LYS A 180 43.26 -3.79 36.75
C LYS A 180 42.53 -3.23 37.97
N ASN A 181 43.29 -2.94 39.06
CA ASN A 181 42.75 -2.54 40.35
C ASN A 181 42.95 -1.04 40.67
N SER A 182 43.39 -0.21 39.72
CA SER A 182 43.56 1.22 39.96
C SER A 182 42.19 1.91 39.99
N ALA A 183 41.84 2.42 41.19
CA ALA A 183 40.61 3.21 41.42
C ALA A 183 40.76 4.68 41.00
N ASP A 184 41.94 5.12 40.62
CA ASP A 184 42.19 6.52 40.22
C ASP A 184 42.23 6.70 38.72
N PRO A 185 41.67 7.81 38.20
CA PRO A 185 41.88 8.21 36.82
C PRO A 185 43.38 8.52 36.61
N PRO A 186 43.96 8.18 35.44
CA PRO A 186 45.40 8.37 35.20
C PRO A 186 45.78 9.84 35.35
N LYS A 187 46.77 10.14 36.26
CA LYS A 187 47.49 11.40 36.24
C LYS A 187 48.28 11.44 34.94
N CYS A 188 47.86 12.24 34.03
CA CYS A 188 48.58 12.59 32.81
C CYS A 188 49.89 13.26 33.19
N GLN A 189 50.99 12.49 33.19
CA GLN A 189 52.31 13.08 33.02
C GLN A 189 52.56 13.29 31.53
N ALA A 190 52.79 14.54 31.20
CA ALA A 190 53.05 15.07 29.90
C ALA A 190 54.18 14.33 29.17
N LEU A 191 53.83 13.70 28.02
CA LEU A 191 54.70 13.53 26.86
C LEU A 191 53.81 13.13 25.67
N HIS A 192 53.67 14.04 24.77
CA HIS A 192 52.88 14.14 23.54
C HIS A 192 51.57 14.93 23.71
N SER A 193 51.74 16.21 23.91
CA SER A 193 50.74 17.27 23.72
C SER A 193 50.39 17.38 22.25
N GLY A 194 49.29 16.79 21.85
CA GLY A 194 48.76 16.97 20.50
C GLY A 194 47.41 16.25 20.24
N SER A 195 47.31 14.98 20.67
CA SER A 195 46.15 14.20 20.24
C SER A 195 44.97 14.17 21.22
N SER A 196 45.20 14.42 22.53
CA SER A 196 44.12 14.36 23.53
C SER A 196 43.30 15.63 23.61
N GLU A 197 43.92 16.78 23.37
CA GLU A 197 43.23 18.07 23.33
C GLU A 197 42.47 18.25 22.03
N GLU A 198 43.05 17.80 20.90
CA GLU A 198 42.35 17.70 19.62
C GLU A 198 41.15 16.75 19.67
N LEU A 199 41.28 15.61 20.36
CA LEU A 199 40.18 14.66 20.52
C LEU A 199 39.08 15.22 21.42
N ARG A 200 39.43 15.87 22.52
CA ARG A 200 38.48 16.55 23.42
C ARG A 200 37.80 17.73 22.70
N SER A 201 38.56 18.53 21.99
CA SER A 201 38.05 19.60 21.16
C SER A 201 37.11 19.05 20.07
N SER A 202 37.48 17.94 19.40
CA SER A 202 36.64 17.28 18.40
C SER A 202 35.38 16.68 18.99
N VAL A 203 35.45 16.06 20.18
CA VAL A 203 34.27 15.53 20.90
C VAL A 203 33.36 16.68 21.35
N GLN A 204 33.93 17.80 21.82
CA GLN A 204 33.15 18.96 22.21
C GLN A 204 32.46 19.60 20.99
N VAL A 205 33.17 19.75 19.86
CA VAL A 205 32.60 20.25 18.62
C VAL A 205 31.51 19.31 18.08
N LEU A 206 31.70 17.99 18.20
CA LEU A 206 30.67 17.01 17.83
C LEU A 206 29.45 17.09 18.75
N SER A 207 29.66 17.24 20.07
CA SER A 207 28.58 17.41 21.04
C SER A 207 27.77 18.70 20.77
N GLU A 208 28.46 19.79 20.49
CA GLU A 208 27.81 21.06 20.09
C GLU A 208 27.04 20.94 18.77
N ARG A 209 27.60 20.18 17.80
CA ARG A 209 26.90 19.91 16.53
C ARG A 209 25.69 19.00 16.71
N VAL A 210 25.76 18.02 17.60
CA VAL A 210 24.60 17.15 17.93
C VAL A 210 23.51 17.99 18.59
N SER A 211 23.82 18.79 19.59
CA SER A 211 22.85 19.70 20.23
C SER A 211 22.27 20.72 19.25
N TRP A 212 23.10 21.22 18.32
CA TRP A 212 22.62 22.11 17.26
C TRP A 212 21.69 21.40 16.29
N LEU A 213 21.98 20.13 15.94
CA LEU A 213 21.12 19.31 15.09
C LEU A 213 19.80 18.96 15.76
N GLU A 214 19.82 18.60 17.06
CA GLU A 214 18.62 18.35 17.85
C GLU A 214 17.72 19.58 17.94
N ASN A 215 18.28 20.75 18.25
CA ASN A 215 17.53 22.01 18.28
C ASN A 215 16.96 22.41 16.91
N ASN A 216 17.69 22.14 15.81
CA ASN A 216 17.17 22.38 14.47
C ASN A 216 16.12 21.34 14.06
N GLN A 217 16.22 20.11 14.53
CA GLN A 217 15.20 19.09 14.30
C GLN A 217 13.87 19.50 14.95
N ASP A 218 13.90 19.98 16.18
CA ASP A 218 12.70 20.48 16.88
C ASP A 218 12.11 21.72 16.19
N ALA A 219 12.96 22.64 15.73
CA ALA A 219 12.52 23.82 14.98
C ALA A 219 11.88 23.43 13.63
N LEU A 220 12.47 22.47 12.92
CA LEU A 220 11.91 21.94 11.67
C LEU A 220 10.60 21.20 11.90
N MET A 221 10.49 20.40 12.96
CA MET A 221 9.24 19.74 13.35
C MET A 221 8.14 20.76 13.61
N THR A 222 8.44 21.82 14.34
CA THR A 222 7.50 22.91 14.60
C THR A 222 7.07 23.61 13.30
N GLN A 223 7.99 23.84 12.37
CA GLN A 223 7.66 24.40 11.04
C GLN A 223 6.79 23.47 10.21
N VAL A 224 7.07 22.15 10.24
CA VAL A 224 6.24 21.16 9.56
C VAL A 224 4.83 21.12 10.12
N GLU A 225 4.66 21.20 11.45
CA GLU A 225 3.35 21.28 12.09
C GLU A 225 2.60 22.55 11.71
N GLN A 226 3.28 23.70 11.65
CA GLN A 226 2.69 24.97 11.19
C GLN A 226 2.28 24.90 9.71
N CYS A 227 3.10 24.29 8.85
CA CYS A 227 2.77 24.06 7.45
C CYS A 227 1.55 23.14 7.30
N ASN A 228 1.50 22.04 8.05
CA ASN A 228 0.37 21.11 8.04
C ASN A 228 -0.92 21.79 8.51
N SER A 229 -0.86 22.60 9.56
CA SER A 229 -2.00 23.41 10.04
C SER A 229 -2.49 24.41 8.99
N SER A 230 -1.56 25.02 8.27
CA SER A 230 -1.88 25.97 7.18
C SER A 230 -2.49 25.25 5.97
N ILE A 231 -1.99 24.07 5.63
CA ILE A 231 -2.54 23.22 4.57
C ILE A 231 -3.97 22.79 4.93
N SER A 232 -4.23 22.40 6.18
CA SER A 232 -5.57 22.03 6.65
C SER A 232 -6.55 23.20 6.51
N ARG A 233 -6.16 24.40 6.92
CA ARG A 233 -6.99 25.61 6.77
C ARG A 233 -7.26 25.96 5.31
N LEU A 234 -6.25 25.84 4.44
CA LEU A 234 -6.42 26.04 3.01
C LEU A 234 -7.35 25.00 2.38
N SER A 235 -7.28 23.75 2.84
CA SER A 235 -8.18 22.68 2.41
C SER A 235 -9.63 23.00 2.79
N GLU A 236 -9.88 23.45 4.03
CA GLU A 236 -11.20 23.86 4.49
C GLU A 236 -11.74 25.05 3.66
N THR A 237 -10.89 26.05 3.38
CA THR A 237 -11.33 27.21 2.55
C THR A 237 -11.64 26.82 1.11
N VAL A 238 -10.89 25.89 0.52
CA VAL A 238 -11.17 25.35 -0.82
C VAL A 238 -12.47 24.56 -0.84
N GLU A 239 -12.77 23.79 0.22
CA GLU A 239 -14.04 23.08 0.36
C GLU A 239 -15.22 24.04 0.49
N ASP A 240 -15.09 25.10 1.27
CA ASP A 240 -16.11 26.17 1.41
C ASP A 240 -16.35 26.90 0.10
N LEU A 241 -15.30 27.29 -0.61
CA LEU A 241 -15.40 27.95 -1.92
C LEU A 241 -16.04 27.01 -2.95
N SER A 242 -15.70 25.72 -2.94
CA SER A 242 -16.30 24.72 -3.81
C SER A 242 -17.80 24.60 -3.56
N PHE A 243 -18.22 24.60 -2.29
CA PHE A 243 -19.64 24.60 -1.92
C PHE A 243 -20.36 25.88 -2.37
N GLN A 244 -19.74 27.06 -2.21
CA GLN A 244 -20.31 28.33 -2.69
C GLN A 244 -20.48 28.36 -4.21
N VAL A 245 -19.51 27.87 -4.96
CA VAL A 245 -19.59 27.73 -6.43
C VAL A 245 -20.74 26.81 -6.83
N GLU A 246 -20.93 25.71 -6.10
CA GLU A 246 -22.02 24.77 -6.35
C GLU A 246 -23.39 25.41 -6.08
N GLN A 247 -23.53 26.19 -5.00
CA GLN A 247 -24.72 26.98 -4.68
C GLN A 247 -25.03 28.04 -5.79
N LEU A 248 -24.01 28.78 -6.20
CA LEU A 248 -24.14 29.77 -7.28
C LEU A 248 -24.50 29.10 -8.61
N THR A 249 -23.97 27.93 -8.91
CA THR A 249 -24.31 27.17 -10.10
C THR A 249 -25.78 26.74 -10.10
N VAL A 250 -26.31 26.33 -8.94
CA VAL A 250 -27.73 25.99 -8.77
C VAL A 250 -28.61 27.22 -8.95
N ILE A 251 -28.23 28.39 -8.41
CA ILE A 251 -28.96 29.66 -8.55
C ILE A 251 -28.95 30.11 -10.01
N LEU A 252 -27.79 30.06 -10.68
CA LEU A 252 -27.71 30.41 -12.12
C LEU A 252 -28.56 29.49 -12.99
N LYS A 253 -28.57 28.18 -12.73
CA LYS A 253 -29.46 27.24 -13.45
C LYS A 253 -30.95 27.49 -13.22
N ARG A 254 -31.33 28.13 -12.11
CA ARG A 254 -32.72 28.52 -11.78
C ARG A 254 -33.10 29.91 -12.28
N SER A 255 -32.13 30.77 -12.63
CA SER A 255 -32.38 32.12 -13.11
C SER A 255 -32.91 32.11 -14.57
N SER A 256 -33.82 33.03 -14.89
CA SER A 256 -34.36 33.19 -16.24
C SER A 256 -33.31 33.52 -17.30
N LEU A 257 -32.19 34.12 -16.91
CA LEU A 257 -31.06 34.43 -17.78
C LEU A 257 -30.41 33.18 -18.43
N TYR A 258 -30.43 32.04 -17.74
CA TYR A 258 -29.88 30.79 -18.30
C TYR A 258 -30.83 30.18 -19.37
N ARG A 259 -32.11 30.53 -19.33
CA ARG A 259 -33.11 30.15 -20.37
C ARG A 259 -32.96 30.95 -21.65
N GLU A 260 -32.58 32.22 -21.58
CA GLU A 260 -32.39 33.07 -22.74
C GLU A 260 -31.07 32.85 -23.48
N MET A 261 -30.00 32.47 -22.78
CA MET A 261 -28.71 32.18 -23.43
C MET A 261 -28.65 30.85 -24.18
N SER A 262 -29.60 29.94 -23.96
CA SER A 262 -29.68 28.65 -24.67
C SER A 262 -30.60 28.64 -25.88
N VAL A 263 -31.17 29.80 -26.27
CA VAL A 263 -32.18 29.92 -27.36
C VAL A 263 -31.71 30.82 -28.52
N THR A 264 -30.55 31.46 -28.44
CA THR A 264 -30.06 32.30 -29.56
C THR A 264 -28.89 31.64 -30.26
N SER A 265 -29.19 30.88 -31.28
CA SER A 265 -28.54 30.94 -32.58
C SER A 265 -28.79 29.67 -33.41
N ILE A 266 -29.65 29.77 -34.37
CA ILE A 266 -29.42 29.51 -35.78
C ILE A 266 -30.73 29.89 -36.52
N PRO A 267 -30.72 30.78 -37.53
CA PRO A 267 -31.88 31.03 -38.36
C PRO A 267 -31.94 30.02 -39.51
N ASP A 268 -33.12 29.45 -39.67
CA ASP A 268 -33.53 28.72 -40.87
C ASP A 268 -33.59 29.66 -42.10
N THR A 269 -33.03 29.21 -43.21
CA THR A 269 -33.59 29.56 -44.53
C THR A 269 -33.23 28.51 -45.57
N ILE A 270 -34.33 28.06 -46.22
CA ILE A 270 -34.58 27.79 -47.63
C ILE A 270 -34.42 26.37 -48.19
N ASN A 271 -35.59 25.77 -48.33
CA ASN A 271 -36.26 25.13 -49.50
C ASN A 271 -35.49 24.33 -50.57
N SER A 272 -36.05 23.18 -50.74
CA SER A 272 -36.62 22.56 -51.98
C SER A 272 -35.67 21.64 -52.80
N SER A 273 -36.28 20.50 -52.99
CA SER A 273 -36.48 19.68 -54.18
C SER A 273 -35.64 18.41 -54.40
N GLN A 274 -36.41 17.33 -54.27
CA GLN A 274 -36.51 16.17 -55.19
C GLN A 274 -35.31 15.26 -55.51
N SER A 275 -35.56 14.02 -55.14
CA SER A 275 -35.51 12.79 -55.97
C SER A 275 -34.23 11.92 -55.99
N THR A 276 -34.56 10.66 -55.78
CA THR A 276 -33.93 9.41 -56.28
C THR A 276 -32.84 8.74 -55.44
N SER A 277 -33.21 7.53 -55.02
CA SER A 277 -32.40 6.43 -54.54
C SER A 277 -31.49 5.82 -55.63
N PRO A 278 -30.68 4.77 -55.41
CA PRO A 278 -30.24 4.10 -54.15
C PRO A 278 -28.69 3.84 -54.11
N ASP A 279 -28.21 3.35 -52.99
CA ASP A 279 -27.33 2.22 -52.75
C ASP A 279 -26.22 2.43 -51.67
N GLU A 280 -26.32 1.51 -50.74
CA GLU A 280 -25.26 0.85 -49.92
C GLU A 280 -24.03 1.67 -49.47
N THR A 281 -23.93 1.87 -48.15
CA THR A 281 -22.89 1.38 -47.27
C THR A 281 -23.02 2.00 -45.85
N GLY A 282 -22.87 1.16 -44.83
CA GLY A 282 -23.20 1.45 -43.45
C GLY A 282 -22.34 2.49 -42.77
N GLN A 283 -22.98 3.29 -41.95
CA GLN A 283 -22.39 3.94 -40.78
C GLN A 283 -23.47 4.23 -39.74
N LEU A 284 -23.13 3.91 -38.50
CA LEU A 284 -23.94 4.08 -37.30
C LEU A 284 -24.26 5.54 -37.03
N SER A 285 -25.53 5.86 -36.92
CA SER A 285 -26.00 7.16 -36.47
C SER A 285 -26.73 7.00 -35.13
N TYR A 286 -26.35 7.83 -34.18
CA TYR A 286 -27.05 8.02 -32.92
C TYR A 286 -28.36 8.78 -33.12
N SER A 287 -29.47 8.22 -32.66
CA SER A 287 -30.74 8.92 -32.63
C SER A 287 -31.13 9.29 -31.20
N TYR A 288 -31.33 10.56 -30.97
CA TYR A 288 -32.01 11.12 -29.81
C TYR A 288 -33.52 10.89 -29.93
N GLY A 289 -34.14 10.25 -28.97
CA GLY A 289 -35.58 10.02 -28.87
C GLY A 289 -36.25 10.90 -27.82
N HIS A 290 -37.36 11.39 -28.19
CA HIS A 290 -38.22 12.42 -27.57
C HIS A 290 -38.76 12.08 -26.17
N LYS A 291 -38.97 13.14 -25.39
CA LYS A 291 -39.76 13.25 -24.15
C LYS A 291 -41.20 12.84 -24.34
N SER A 292 -41.77 12.07 -23.43
CA SER A 292 -43.18 12.09 -23.09
C SER A 292 -43.36 12.15 -21.57
N ARG A 293 -44.17 13.16 -21.17
CA ARG A 293 -44.69 13.34 -19.81
C ARG A 293 -45.69 12.25 -19.48
N LEU A 294 -45.55 11.62 -18.31
CA LEU A 294 -46.69 11.00 -17.63
C LEU A 294 -46.63 11.27 -16.12
N LYS A 295 -47.80 11.45 -15.55
CA LYS A 295 -48.13 11.84 -14.19
C LYS A 295 -47.86 10.71 -13.19
N PRO A 296 -47.76 11.00 -11.86
CA PRO A 296 -47.39 10.04 -10.84
C PRO A 296 -48.57 9.15 -10.42
N SER A 297 -48.32 7.87 -10.31
CA SER A 297 -49.13 6.95 -9.50
C SER A 297 -48.25 6.26 -8.50
N ASN A 298 -48.71 6.28 -7.25
CA ASN A 298 -48.16 5.58 -6.11
C ASN A 298 -47.93 4.10 -6.40
N MET A 299 -46.78 3.59 -6.03
CA MET A 299 -46.67 2.34 -5.20
C MET A 299 -45.22 2.03 -4.90
N VAL A 300 -45.01 1.78 -3.64
CA VAL A 300 -43.90 1.21 -2.94
C VAL A 300 -43.25 0.04 -3.69
N SER A 301 -41.99 0.16 -3.98
CA SER A 301 -41.07 -0.98 -4.00
C SER A 301 -39.68 -0.49 -3.65
N SER A 302 -39.14 -1.06 -2.60
CA SER A 302 -37.76 -0.88 -2.16
C SER A 302 -36.81 -1.42 -3.25
N THR A 303 -36.42 -0.57 -4.15
CA THR A 303 -35.29 -0.87 -5.03
C THR A 303 -34.05 -0.25 -4.43
N HIS A 304 -33.10 -1.09 -4.05
CA HIS A 304 -31.74 -0.69 -3.76
C HIS A 304 -31.15 -0.02 -5.00
N HIS A 305 -31.08 1.29 -4.98
CA HIS A 305 -30.41 2.05 -6.01
C HIS A 305 -28.93 2.21 -5.64
N ASP A 306 -28.10 1.37 -6.21
CA ASP A 306 -26.68 1.70 -6.37
C ASP A 306 -26.58 2.67 -7.55
N ALA A 307 -26.82 3.93 -7.29
CA ALA A 307 -26.89 4.96 -8.31
C ALA A 307 -25.54 5.63 -8.59
N TRP A 308 -24.45 4.90 -8.48
CA TRP A 308 -23.16 5.45 -8.91
C TRP A 308 -23.01 5.32 -10.42
N SER A 309 -23.39 6.38 -11.12
CA SER A 309 -23.12 6.52 -12.55
C SER A 309 -21.69 7.04 -12.76
N ILE A 310 -20.99 6.47 -13.72
CA ILE A 310 -19.66 6.94 -14.13
C ILE A 310 -19.82 8.16 -15.05
N PRO A 311 -19.10 9.28 -14.81
CA PRO A 311 -18.07 9.49 -13.79
C PRO A 311 -18.65 9.87 -12.42
N CYS A 312 -18.16 9.21 -11.35
CA CYS A 312 -18.46 9.58 -9.97
C CYS A 312 -17.17 10.04 -9.25
N VAL A 313 -17.31 11.00 -8.36
CA VAL A 313 -16.22 11.49 -7.51
C VAL A 313 -16.59 11.26 -6.05
N PHE A 314 -15.75 10.55 -5.33
CA PHE A 314 -15.90 10.30 -3.90
C PHE A 314 -15.22 11.40 -3.10
N LYS A 315 -15.92 11.91 -2.09
CA LYS A 315 -15.39 12.90 -1.14
C LYS A 315 -15.68 12.43 0.28
N CYS A 316 -14.71 12.58 1.17
CA CYS A 316 -14.93 12.32 2.58
C CYS A 316 -15.90 13.36 3.16
N ILE A 317 -17.01 12.88 3.70
CA ILE A 317 -18.09 13.71 4.27
C ILE A 317 -18.19 13.62 5.79
N GLY A 318 -17.42 12.70 6.41
CA GLY A 318 -17.44 12.51 7.84
C GLY A 318 -16.38 11.53 8.35
N THR A 319 -16.17 11.60 9.66
CA THR A 319 -15.28 10.68 10.39
C THR A 319 -15.99 10.22 11.66
N LEU A 320 -16.06 8.90 11.87
CA LEU A 320 -16.58 8.31 13.08
C LEU A 320 -15.41 7.97 14.02
N ARG A 321 -15.42 8.54 15.21
CA ARG A 321 -14.37 8.38 16.22
C ARG A 321 -14.92 7.69 17.45
N GLY A 322 -14.11 6.82 18.05
CA GLY A 322 -14.51 6.17 19.31
C GLY A 322 -13.83 4.83 19.58
N HIS A 323 -13.24 4.16 18.58
CA HIS A 323 -12.39 2.99 18.81
C HIS A 323 -11.09 3.38 19.52
N ARG A 324 -10.53 2.44 20.28
CA ARG A 324 -9.25 2.55 21.01
C ARG A 324 -8.18 1.61 20.46
N GLY A 325 -8.47 0.94 19.38
CA GLY A 325 -7.56 0.04 18.66
C GLY A 325 -7.88 0.03 17.18
N SER A 326 -6.97 -0.54 16.39
CA SER A 326 -7.10 -0.68 14.92
C SER A 326 -8.44 -1.28 14.54
N ILE A 327 -9.11 -0.74 13.54
CA ILE A 327 -10.38 -1.27 13.04
C ILE A 327 -10.08 -2.31 11.97
N TRP A 328 -10.50 -3.57 12.21
CA TRP A 328 -10.25 -4.70 11.32
C TRP A 328 -11.44 -5.07 10.43
N SER A 329 -12.66 -4.82 10.89
CA SER A 329 -13.87 -5.24 10.20
C SER A 329 -15.00 -4.22 10.29
N LEU A 330 -15.67 -4.02 9.18
CA LEU A 330 -16.88 -3.21 9.03
C LEU A 330 -17.97 -4.02 8.36
N VAL A 331 -19.17 -4.02 8.91
CA VAL A 331 -20.37 -4.56 8.25
C VAL A 331 -21.56 -3.66 8.50
N SER A 332 -22.48 -3.58 7.55
CA SER A 332 -23.63 -2.70 7.65
C SER A 332 -24.94 -3.41 7.32
N ARG A 333 -26.03 -3.00 7.99
CA ARG A 333 -27.38 -3.48 7.71
C ARG A 333 -28.44 -2.45 8.11
N GLY A 334 -29.34 -2.14 7.20
CA GLY A 334 -30.42 -1.17 7.45
C GLY A 334 -29.87 0.23 7.67
N HIS A 335 -30.00 0.76 8.88
CA HIS A 335 -29.44 2.04 9.31
C HIS A 335 -28.29 1.89 10.31
N ARG A 336 -27.79 0.68 10.51
CA ARG A 336 -26.72 0.39 11.47
C ARG A 336 -25.44 0.00 10.76
N LEU A 337 -24.33 0.55 11.24
CA LEU A 337 -22.97 0.12 10.93
C LEU A 337 -22.40 -0.56 12.17
N PHE A 338 -21.71 -1.66 11.99
CA PHE A 338 -20.96 -2.37 13.02
C PHE A 338 -19.49 -2.30 12.67
N SER A 339 -18.67 -1.90 13.63
CA SER A 339 -17.21 -1.85 13.50
C SER A 339 -16.56 -2.61 14.63
N ALA A 340 -15.48 -3.33 14.34
CA ALA A 340 -14.75 -4.12 15.33
C ALA A 340 -13.25 -4.13 15.02
N GLY A 341 -12.45 -4.36 16.05
CA GLY A 341 -10.99 -4.35 15.89
C GLY A 341 -10.23 -4.73 17.15
N GLY A 342 -9.04 -4.11 17.29
CA GLY A 342 -8.05 -4.37 18.33
C GLY A 342 -8.44 -3.89 19.74
N ASP A 343 -9.55 -3.19 19.89
CA ASP A 343 -10.09 -2.84 21.21
C ASP A 343 -11.08 -3.88 21.77
N GLN A 344 -11.21 -5.04 21.12
CA GLN A 344 -11.96 -6.23 21.55
C GLN A 344 -13.48 -6.02 21.62
N VAL A 345 -13.99 -4.88 21.14
CA VAL A 345 -15.41 -4.55 21.18
C VAL A 345 -15.98 -4.34 19.78
N ILE A 346 -17.29 -4.57 19.66
CA ILE A 346 -18.04 -4.19 18.47
C ILE A 346 -18.83 -2.92 18.80
N LYS A 347 -18.60 -1.86 18.03
CA LYS A 347 -19.34 -0.61 18.14
C LYS A 347 -20.45 -0.56 17.12
N VAL A 348 -21.63 -0.13 17.55
CA VAL A 348 -22.82 0.03 16.73
C VAL A 348 -23.06 1.50 16.50
N TRP A 349 -23.12 1.91 15.23
CA TRP A 349 -23.32 3.30 14.85
C TRP A 349 -24.67 3.46 14.16
N ASN A 350 -25.41 4.51 14.53
CA ASN A 350 -26.61 4.90 13.80
C ASN A 350 -26.23 5.76 12.58
N MET A 351 -26.57 5.26 11.39
CA MET A 351 -26.25 5.84 10.10
C MET A 351 -27.47 6.48 9.40
N GLU A 352 -28.57 6.75 10.14
CA GLU A 352 -29.74 7.46 9.56
C GLU A 352 -29.37 8.85 9.05
N ASN A 353 -28.57 9.56 9.83
CA ASN A 353 -27.98 10.82 9.41
C ASN A 353 -26.45 10.75 9.61
N VAL A 354 -25.74 10.67 8.51
CA VAL A 354 -24.28 10.48 8.51
C VAL A 354 -23.52 11.60 9.24
N ARG A 355 -23.99 12.85 9.10
CA ARG A 355 -23.38 14.01 9.77
C ARG A 355 -23.56 14.01 11.29
N LEU A 356 -24.53 13.24 11.77
CA LEU A 356 -24.86 13.08 13.20
C LEU A 356 -24.62 11.65 13.67
N ALA A 357 -23.93 10.84 12.87
CA ALA A 357 -23.67 9.45 13.21
C ALA A 357 -22.92 9.33 14.53
N LYS A 358 -23.50 8.59 15.48
CA LYS A 358 -22.95 8.37 16.81
C LYS A 358 -22.93 6.89 17.13
N CYS A 359 -21.97 6.48 17.92
CA CYS A 359 -21.97 5.17 18.56
C CYS A 359 -23.15 5.10 19.53
N THR A 360 -24.06 4.17 19.28
CA THR A 360 -25.27 3.97 20.10
C THR A 360 -25.09 2.87 21.11
N GLU A 361 -24.35 1.82 20.76
CA GLU A 361 -24.14 0.64 21.59
C GLU A 361 -22.72 0.12 21.44
N VAL A 362 -22.23 -0.57 22.46
CA VAL A 362 -20.96 -1.29 22.48
C VAL A 362 -21.25 -2.72 22.91
N LEU A 363 -20.87 -3.69 22.05
CA LEU A 363 -21.06 -5.11 22.34
C LEU A 363 -19.73 -5.67 22.86
N GLU A 364 -19.74 -6.14 24.09
CA GLU A 364 -18.60 -6.74 24.76
C GLU A 364 -18.78 -8.25 24.85
N GLY A 365 -17.71 -9.02 24.61
CA GLY A 365 -17.78 -10.48 24.64
C GLY A 365 -16.52 -11.18 24.10
N HIS A 366 -15.75 -10.58 23.21
CA HIS A 366 -14.45 -11.09 22.80
C HIS A 366 -13.39 -10.76 23.86
N SER A 367 -12.42 -11.65 24.01
CA SER A 367 -11.28 -11.46 24.94
C SER A 367 -9.99 -11.05 24.25
N ASN A 368 -10.03 -10.91 22.92
CA ASN A 368 -8.89 -10.45 22.10
C ASN A 368 -9.42 -9.81 20.81
N ASP A 369 -8.51 -9.39 19.91
CA ASP A 369 -8.80 -8.69 18.68
C ASP A 369 -9.86 -9.38 17.83
N ILE A 370 -10.81 -8.60 17.31
CA ILE A 370 -11.86 -9.08 16.40
C ILE A 370 -11.43 -8.83 14.96
N HIS A 371 -11.20 -9.90 14.20
CA HIS A 371 -10.66 -9.80 12.84
C HIS A 371 -11.73 -9.68 11.77
N ALA A 372 -12.85 -10.38 11.91
CA ALA A 372 -13.87 -10.40 10.89
C ALA A 372 -15.28 -10.51 11.47
N MET A 373 -16.23 -9.94 10.74
CA MET A 373 -17.66 -10.02 11.04
C MET A 373 -18.45 -10.31 9.77
N CYS A 374 -19.58 -10.98 9.92
CA CYS A 374 -20.58 -11.08 8.87
C CYS A 374 -22.00 -11.02 9.42
N ILE A 375 -22.97 -10.69 8.60
CA ILE A 375 -24.39 -10.59 8.98
C ILE A 375 -25.20 -11.60 8.18
N GLY A 376 -26.06 -12.35 8.89
CA GLY A 376 -26.94 -13.31 8.25
C GLY A 376 -28.02 -13.85 9.20
N GLY A 377 -29.18 -14.25 8.68
CA GLY A 377 -30.23 -14.89 9.46
C GLY A 377 -30.73 -14.09 10.68
N GLY A 378 -30.74 -12.75 10.62
CA GLY A 378 -31.11 -11.88 11.76
C GLY A 378 -30.04 -11.76 12.84
N LYS A 379 -28.84 -12.28 12.59
CA LYS A 379 -27.71 -12.27 13.54
C LYS A 379 -26.48 -11.58 12.94
N LEU A 380 -25.66 -11.02 13.81
CA LEU A 380 -24.28 -10.63 13.54
C LEU A 380 -23.39 -11.77 14.09
N TYR A 381 -22.38 -12.14 13.32
CA TYR A 381 -21.36 -13.10 13.73
C TYR A 381 -20.01 -12.40 13.73
N SER A 382 -19.23 -12.63 14.77
CA SER A 382 -17.87 -12.07 14.93
C SER A 382 -16.87 -13.15 15.30
N VAL A 383 -15.64 -13.01 14.82
CA VAL A 383 -14.54 -13.94 15.05
C VAL A 383 -13.22 -13.19 15.23
N GLY A 384 -12.29 -13.79 15.94
CA GLY A 384 -11.02 -13.09 16.20
C GLY A 384 -9.90 -13.96 16.75
N SER A 385 -8.95 -13.27 17.37
CA SER A 385 -7.75 -13.87 17.95
C SER A 385 -8.01 -14.75 19.16
N ASP A 386 -9.16 -14.57 19.82
CA ASP A 386 -9.59 -15.41 20.94
C ASP A 386 -10.12 -16.78 20.50
N GLN A 387 -10.01 -17.11 19.22
CA GLN A 387 -10.41 -18.40 18.63
C GLN A 387 -11.92 -18.68 18.78
N SER A 388 -12.71 -17.69 19.15
CA SER A 388 -14.15 -17.85 19.38
C SER A 388 -14.99 -17.37 18.20
N ILE A 389 -16.18 -17.96 18.06
CA ILE A 389 -17.25 -17.46 17.21
C ILE A 389 -18.37 -16.97 18.14
N ILE A 390 -18.72 -15.70 18.01
CA ILE A 390 -19.82 -15.12 18.78
C ILE A 390 -20.93 -14.71 17.83
N SER A 391 -22.16 -15.09 18.16
CA SER A 391 -23.36 -14.63 17.48
C SER A 391 -24.14 -13.65 18.36
N TRP A 392 -24.59 -12.56 17.77
CA TRP A 392 -25.35 -11.48 18.40
C TRP A 392 -26.70 -11.36 17.73
N ASN A 393 -27.75 -11.15 18.50
CA ASN A 393 -29.05 -10.84 17.93
C ASN A 393 -29.07 -9.39 17.44
N LEU A 394 -29.49 -9.16 16.19
CA LEU A 394 -29.52 -7.82 15.60
C LEU A 394 -30.69 -6.96 16.06
N GLU A 395 -31.74 -7.54 16.62
CA GLU A 395 -32.92 -6.78 17.11
C GLU A 395 -32.61 -6.08 18.42
N ASN A 396 -32.15 -6.84 19.41
CA ASN A 396 -31.88 -6.37 20.76
C ASN A 396 -30.42 -6.18 21.11
N LEU A 397 -29.49 -6.47 20.17
CA LEU A 397 -28.05 -6.30 20.30
C LEU A 397 -27.43 -7.10 21.46
N THR A 398 -28.04 -8.22 21.86
CA THR A 398 -27.56 -9.09 22.92
C THR A 398 -26.77 -10.26 22.38
N LEU A 399 -25.85 -10.77 23.20
CA LEU A 399 -25.14 -12.00 22.91
C LEU A 399 -26.13 -13.16 22.83
N HIS A 400 -26.16 -13.88 21.71
CA HIS A 400 -27.05 -15.02 21.53
C HIS A 400 -26.33 -16.33 21.87
N LYS A 401 -25.13 -16.56 21.30
CA LYS A 401 -24.33 -17.77 21.51
C LYS A 401 -22.87 -17.50 21.30
N ARG A 402 -22.03 -18.19 22.09
CA ARG A 402 -20.56 -18.19 21.94
C ARG A 402 -20.09 -19.63 21.77
N VAL A 403 -19.17 -19.86 20.84
CA VAL A 403 -18.42 -21.10 20.67
C VAL A 403 -16.97 -20.78 20.97
N GLU A 404 -16.47 -21.25 22.10
CA GLU A 404 -15.08 -21.12 22.48
C GLU A 404 -14.23 -22.19 21.79
N HIS A 405 -12.98 -21.90 21.53
CA HIS A 405 -12.06 -22.81 20.85
C HIS A 405 -12.63 -23.39 19.54
N ALA A 406 -13.33 -22.55 18.78
CA ALA A 406 -13.88 -22.93 17.47
C ALA A 406 -12.79 -23.35 16.49
N HIS A 407 -11.60 -22.81 16.61
CA HIS A 407 -10.39 -23.18 15.89
C HIS A 407 -9.20 -23.31 16.84
N ASP A 408 -8.16 -24.02 16.40
CA ASP A 408 -6.93 -24.19 17.15
C ASP A 408 -6.01 -22.97 17.07
N ASN A 409 -6.35 -22.00 16.22
CA ASN A 409 -5.58 -20.78 15.97
C ASN A 409 -6.52 -19.61 15.69
N ILE A 410 -5.96 -18.41 15.53
CA ILE A 410 -6.67 -17.17 15.18
C ILE A 410 -7.62 -17.40 14.01
N ILE A 411 -8.87 -16.91 14.11
CA ILE A 411 -9.82 -16.95 13.00
C ILE A 411 -9.70 -15.66 12.20
N CYS A 412 -9.32 -15.79 10.91
CA CYS A 412 -8.99 -14.67 10.04
C CYS A 412 -10.18 -14.12 9.26
N ALA A 413 -11.09 -15.01 8.82
CA ALA A 413 -12.23 -14.61 8.00
C ALA A 413 -13.49 -15.41 8.35
N ILE A 414 -14.64 -14.80 8.08
CA ILE A 414 -15.96 -15.42 8.23
C ILE A 414 -16.89 -14.93 7.12
N VAL A 415 -17.63 -15.86 6.50
CA VAL A 415 -18.69 -15.54 5.52
C VAL A 415 -19.93 -16.39 5.74
N TYR A 416 -21.09 -15.86 5.33
CA TYR A 416 -22.40 -16.51 5.47
C TYR A 416 -23.09 -16.70 4.12
N ASN A 417 -23.50 -17.92 3.78
CA ASN A 417 -24.12 -18.22 2.50
C ASN A 417 -25.67 -18.23 2.49
N GLY A 418 -26.32 -18.08 3.64
CA GLY A 418 -27.78 -18.22 3.81
C GLY A 418 -28.15 -19.36 4.74
N LYS A 419 -27.34 -20.41 4.83
CA LYS A 419 -27.53 -21.57 5.69
C LYS A 419 -26.31 -21.84 6.57
N PHE A 420 -25.13 -21.77 6.00
CA PHE A 420 -23.87 -22.10 6.64
C PHE A 420 -22.99 -20.87 6.86
N LEU A 421 -22.19 -20.92 7.94
CA LEU A 421 -21.05 -20.04 8.17
C LEU A 421 -19.78 -20.79 7.81
N PHE A 422 -18.89 -20.11 7.12
CA PHE A 422 -17.54 -20.61 6.79
C PHE A 422 -16.54 -19.72 7.53
N THR A 423 -15.67 -20.35 8.29
CA THR A 423 -14.60 -19.67 9.04
C THR A 423 -13.26 -20.22 8.65
N SER A 424 -12.27 -19.37 8.55
CA SER A 424 -10.91 -19.76 8.17
C SER A 424 -9.88 -19.38 9.22
N SER A 425 -8.86 -20.22 9.34
CA SER A 425 -7.76 -20.07 10.27
C SER A 425 -6.45 -20.52 9.60
N HIS A 426 -5.40 -20.78 10.39
CA HIS A 426 -4.21 -21.46 9.92
C HIS A 426 -4.57 -22.90 9.50
N SER A 427 -4.27 -23.26 8.28
CA SER A 427 -4.38 -24.59 7.70
C SER A 427 -5.77 -25.26 7.67
N CYS A 428 -6.86 -24.57 8.03
CA CYS A 428 -8.19 -25.18 7.92
C CYS A 428 -9.32 -24.18 7.65
N ILE A 429 -10.37 -24.70 7.04
CA ILE A 429 -11.67 -24.03 6.93
C ILE A 429 -12.69 -24.92 7.67
N LYS A 430 -13.51 -24.34 8.52
CA LYS A 430 -14.61 -25.01 9.19
C LYS A 430 -15.95 -24.47 8.73
N VAL A 431 -16.92 -25.35 8.64
CA VAL A 431 -18.29 -25.05 8.23
C VAL A 431 -19.22 -25.29 9.41
N TRP A 432 -20.04 -24.31 9.71
CA TRP A 432 -20.97 -24.32 10.84
C TRP A 432 -22.39 -24.13 10.35
N GLU A 433 -23.32 -24.82 10.95
CA GLU A 433 -24.71 -24.49 10.75
C GLU A 433 -25.04 -23.17 11.47
N ALA A 434 -25.48 -22.17 10.71
CA ALA A 434 -25.63 -20.81 11.23
C ALA A 434 -26.69 -20.66 12.34
N SER A 435 -27.73 -21.53 12.31
CA SER A 435 -28.80 -21.53 13.30
C SER A 435 -28.32 -22.00 14.67
N THR A 436 -27.53 -23.07 14.70
CA THR A 436 -27.12 -23.81 15.90
C THR A 436 -25.69 -23.56 16.31
N LEU A 437 -24.83 -23.05 15.41
CA LEU A 437 -23.38 -22.96 15.56
C LEU A 437 -22.74 -24.31 15.89
N GLN A 438 -23.26 -25.39 15.33
CA GLN A 438 -22.63 -26.70 15.36
C GLN A 438 -21.71 -26.86 14.16
N GLU A 439 -20.53 -27.43 14.37
CA GLU A 439 -19.60 -27.78 13.29
C GLU A 439 -20.21 -28.88 12.42
N VAL A 440 -20.32 -28.62 11.12
CA VAL A 440 -20.87 -29.56 10.13
C VAL A 440 -19.77 -30.23 9.36
N HIS A 441 -18.71 -29.50 9.03
CA HIS A 441 -17.63 -29.99 8.21
C HIS A 441 -16.32 -29.25 8.51
N LYS A 442 -15.20 -29.96 8.41
CA LYS A 442 -13.86 -29.39 8.50
C LYS A 442 -13.08 -29.78 7.24
N VAL A 443 -12.53 -28.79 6.55
CA VAL A 443 -11.58 -29.00 5.47
C VAL A 443 -10.18 -28.97 6.07
N PRO A 444 -9.51 -30.12 6.22
CA PRO A 444 -8.16 -30.20 6.79
C PRO A 444 -7.09 -29.93 5.73
N ASP A 445 -5.84 -29.84 6.19
CA ASP A 445 -4.59 -29.92 5.41
C ASP A 445 -4.37 -28.84 4.35
N LEU A 446 -4.88 -27.64 4.63
CA LEU A 446 -4.44 -26.46 3.90
C LEU A 446 -3.10 -26.01 4.51
N HIS A 447 -1.99 -26.23 3.82
CA HIS A 447 -0.63 -26.06 4.33
C HIS A 447 -0.26 -24.61 4.74
N HIS A 448 -1.13 -23.63 4.51
CA HIS A 448 -0.89 -22.20 4.72
C HIS A 448 -2.08 -21.49 5.35
N TRP A 449 -1.83 -20.27 5.85
CA TRP A 449 -2.88 -19.37 6.35
C TRP A 449 -3.94 -19.10 5.28
N VAL A 450 -5.20 -19.36 5.61
CA VAL A 450 -6.36 -18.95 4.80
C VAL A 450 -6.87 -17.62 5.36
N ARG A 451 -6.39 -16.52 4.79
CA ARG A 451 -6.68 -15.17 5.29
C ARG A 451 -7.97 -14.57 4.72
N ALA A 452 -8.38 -15.02 3.56
CA ALA A 452 -9.51 -14.46 2.84
C ALA A 452 -10.50 -15.52 2.42
N LEU A 453 -11.78 -15.23 2.63
CA LEU A 453 -12.93 -16.01 2.14
C LEU A 453 -13.86 -15.08 1.36
N ALA A 454 -14.40 -15.56 0.25
CA ALA A 454 -15.45 -14.88 -0.49
C ALA A 454 -16.47 -15.90 -1.04
N LEU A 455 -17.71 -15.48 -1.17
CA LEU A 455 -18.75 -16.26 -1.81
C LEU A 455 -19.05 -15.71 -3.20
N ASP A 456 -19.40 -16.56 -4.14
CA ASP A 456 -19.95 -16.12 -5.41
C ASP A 456 -21.32 -15.43 -5.22
N VAL A 457 -21.79 -14.73 -6.22
CA VAL A 457 -23.06 -13.97 -6.16
C VAL A 457 -24.26 -14.87 -5.85
N LYS A 458 -24.23 -16.15 -6.29
CA LYS A 458 -25.27 -17.14 -6.01
C LYS A 458 -25.12 -17.81 -4.64
N ARG A 459 -23.97 -17.62 -3.99
CA ARG A 459 -23.59 -18.24 -2.70
C ARG A 459 -23.50 -19.77 -2.78
N GLU A 460 -23.19 -20.29 -3.96
CA GLU A 460 -23.03 -21.72 -4.24
C GLU A 460 -21.56 -22.15 -4.24
N LYS A 461 -20.66 -21.20 -4.47
CA LYS A 461 -19.20 -21.42 -4.44
C LYS A 461 -18.56 -20.57 -3.36
N LEU A 462 -17.65 -21.18 -2.63
CA LEU A 462 -16.76 -20.51 -1.68
C LEU A 462 -15.36 -20.43 -2.29
N PHE A 463 -14.78 -19.25 -2.28
CA PHE A 463 -13.38 -19.01 -2.64
C PHE A 463 -12.57 -18.82 -1.37
N SER A 464 -11.45 -19.51 -1.25
CA SER A 464 -10.50 -19.35 -0.15
C SER A 464 -9.11 -19.04 -0.67
N GLY A 465 -8.52 -17.95 -0.18
CA GLY A 465 -7.20 -17.49 -0.56
C GLY A 465 -6.13 -17.90 0.44
N SER A 466 -5.05 -18.50 -0.07
CA SER A 466 -3.88 -18.88 0.71
C SER A 466 -2.59 -18.40 0.03
N HIS A 467 -1.44 -19.02 0.32
CA HIS A 467 -0.19 -18.68 -0.36
C HIS A 467 -0.18 -19.30 -1.77
N ASN A 468 -0.11 -18.47 -2.80
CA ASN A 468 -0.04 -18.84 -4.22
C ASN A 468 -1.22 -19.64 -4.79
N LEU A 469 -2.32 -19.79 -4.05
CA LEU A 469 -3.48 -20.56 -4.48
C LEU A 469 -4.79 -19.92 -4.04
N VAL A 470 -5.80 -20.02 -4.91
CA VAL A 470 -7.20 -19.80 -4.56
C VAL A 470 -7.96 -21.08 -4.81
N HIS A 471 -8.52 -21.67 -3.76
CA HIS A 471 -9.34 -22.86 -3.87
C HIS A 471 -10.80 -22.47 -4.07
N VAL A 472 -11.51 -23.28 -4.86
CA VAL A 472 -12.95 -23.13 -5.12
C VAL A 472 -13.67 -24.34 -4.55
N TRP A 473 -14.54 -24.11 -3.57
CA TRP A 473 -15.26 -25.14 -2.85
C TRP A 473 -16.74 -25.10 -3.16
N ASP A 474 -17.41 -26.24 -3.04
CA ASP A 474 -18.85 -26.29 -2.99
C ASP A 474 -19.36 -25.68 -1.67
N ALA A 475 -20.27 -24.72 -1.75
CA ALA A 475 -20.85 -24.09 -0.57
C ALA A 475 -22.27 -24.57 -0.28
N THR A 476 -22.82 -25.50 -1.07
CA THR A 476 -24.24 -25.91 -0.98
C THR A 476 -24.49 -27.06 -0.02
N GLY A 477 -23.48 -27.88 0.28
CA GLY A 477 -23.63 -28.99 1.22
C GLY A 477 -22.60 -30.12 1.08
N SER A 478 -22.02 -30.33 -0.09
CA SER A 478 -20.95 -31.33 -0.24
C SER A 478 -19.61 -30.86 0.30
N PHE A 479 -19.38 -29.53 0.32
CA PHE A 479 -18.16 -28.84 0.78
C PHE A 479 -16.87 -29.35 0.11
N GLY A 480 -17.00 -30.06 -1.03
CA GLY A 480 -15.88 -30.61 -1.78
C GLY A 480 -15.16 -29.56 -2.61
N LEU A 481 -13.89 -29.83 -2.92
CA LEU A 481 -13.08 -29.00 -3.82
C LEU A 481 -13.64 -29.12 -5.25
N ARG A 482 -14.01 -27.97 -5.84
CA ARG A 482 -14.47 -27.88 -7.23
C ARG A 482 -13.36 -27.49 -8.21
N GLY A 483 -12.32 -26.85 -7.73
CA GLY A 483 -11.20 -26.42 -8.55
C GLY A 483 -10.19 -25.58 -7.79
N THR A 484 -9.09 -25.29 -8.46
CA THR A 484 -8.01 -24.42 -7.95
C THR A 484 -7.64 -23.40 -9.01
N ILE A 485 -7.25 -22.22 -8.55
CA ILE A 485 -6.69 -21.17 -9.38
C ILE A 485 -5.25 -21.00 -8.93
N ASP A 486 -4.30 -21.33 -9.82
CA ASP A 486 -2.89 -21.08 -9.57
C ASP A 486 -2.64 -19.59 -9.58
N HIS A 487 -2.15 -19.10 -8.45
CA HIS A 487 -1.92 -17.70 -8.20
C HIS A 487 -0.46 -17.51 -7.79
N SER A 488 0.44 -17.50 -8.76
CA SER A 488 1.90 -17.39 -8.54
C SER A 488 2.38 -16.02 -8.07
N PHE A 489 1.46 -15.13 -7.65
CA PHE A 489 1.75 -13.74 -7.30
C PHE A 489 1.82 -13.47 -5.78
N GLY A 490 1.98 -14.50 -4.96
CA GLY A 490 2.18 -14.38 -3.52
C GLY A 490 0.92 -14.62 -2.66
N SER A 491 1.00 -14.24 -1.39
CA SER A 491 -0.05 -14.50 -0.42
C SER A 491 -1.30 -13.67 -0.70
N VAL A 492 -2.46 -14.35 -0.69
CA VAL A 492 -3.78 -13.72 -0.83
C VAL A 492 -4.22 -13.15 0.51
N TYR A 493 -4.50 -11.86 0.55
CA TYR A 493 -4.97 -11.14 1.75
C TYR A 493 -6.44 -10.79 1.71
N SER A 494 -6.99 -10.56 0.52
CA SER A 494 -8.39 -10.25 0.33
C SER A 494 -8.95 -10.89 -0.92
N LEU A 495 -10.24 -11.23 -0.89
CA LEU A 495 -10.98 -11.84 -1.98
C LEU A 495 -12.33 -11.17 -2.15
N ALA A 496 -12.74 -11.00 -3.38
CA ALA A 496 -14.10 -10.60 -3.73
C ALA A 496 -14.54 -11.34 -4.99
N ALA A 497 -15.85 -11.54 -5.13
CA ALA A 497 -16.42 -12.12 -6.32
C ALA A 497 -17.56 -11.26 -6.86
N THR A 498 -17.59 -11.10 -8.17
CA THR A 498 -18.67 -10.48 -8.93
C THR A 498 -19.37 -11.53 -9.80
N ARG A 499 -20.29 -11.11 -10.64
CA ARG A 499 -20.92 -12.02 -11.61
C ARG A 499 -19.97 -12.49 -12.70
N GLN A 500 -18.91 -11.74 -12.97
CA GLN A 500 -17.95 -11.99 -14.05
C GLN A 500 -16.56 -12.36 -13.54
N PHE A 501 -16.15 -11.81 -12.39
CA PHE A 501 -14.77 -11.87 -11.95
C PHE A 501 -14.62 -12.40 -10.53
N ILE A 502 -13.50 -13.10 -10.31
CA ILE A 502 -12.89 -13.35 -9.01
C ILE A 502 -11.75 -12.35 -8.89
N ILE A 503 -11.73 -11.60 -7.80
CA ILE A 503 -10.79 -10.49 -7.57
C ILE A 503 -9.96 -10.83 -6.35
N VAL A 504 -8.66 -10.85 -6.53
CA VAL A 504 -7.66 -11.33 -5.55
C VAL A 504 -6.73 -10.18 -5.18
N GLY A 505 -6.79 -9.72 -3.95
CA GLY A 505 -5.85 -8.76 -3.39
C GLY A 505 -4.70 -9.46 -2.69
N THR A 506 -3.47 -9.02 -2.99
CA THR A 506 -2.25 -9.72 -2.59
C THR A 506 -1.38 -8.92 -1.64
N TYR A 507 -0.48 -9.64 -0.95
CA TYR A 507 0.61 -9.05 -0.20
C TYR A 507 1.51 -8.19 -1.09
N ASN A 508 1.70 -8.59 -2.34
CA ASN A 508 2.57 -7.92 -3.31
C ASN A 508 1.91 -6.70 -3.99
N GLN A 509 0.96 -6.02 -3.31
CA GLN A 509 0.40 -4.71 -3.69
C GLN A 509 -0.56 -4.74 -4.89
N ASN A 510 -0.59 -5.81 -5.68
CA ASN A 510 -1.42 -5.90 -6.86
C ASN A 510 -2.76 -6.57 -6.57
N ILE A 511 -3.75 -6.21 -7.38
CA ILE A 511 -5.05 -6.88 -7.42
C ILE A 511 -5.12 -7.68 -8.72
N HIS A 512 -5.33 -8.98 -8.61
CA HIS A 512 -5.40 -9.88 -9.77
C HIS A 512 -6.86 -10.26 -10.05
N VAL A 513 -7.26 -10.16 -11.31
CA VAL A 513 -8.61 -10.42 -11.76
C VAL A 513 -8.64 -11.69 -12.60
N TYR A 514 -9.56 -12.59 -12.25
CA TYR A 514 -9.80 -13.85 -12.95
C TYR A 514 -11.25 -13.94 -13.40
N ASP A 515 -11.52 -14.60 -14.50
CA ASP A 515 -12.90 -14.90 -14.92
C ASP A 515 -13.53 -15.94 -13.99
N VAL A 516 -14.77 -15.69 -13.53
CA VAL A 516 -15.45 -16.54 -12.53
C VAL A 516 -15.86 -17.91 -13.05
N ASN A 517 -15.99 -18.08 -14.36
CA ASN A 517 -16.44 -19.33 -14.98
C ASN A 517 -15.26 -20.18 -15.45
N THR A 518 -14.27 -19.55 -16.09
CA THR A 518 -13.13 -20.25 -16.68
C THR A 518 -11.93 -20.33 -15.76
N TYR A 519 -11.90 -19.50 -14.69
CA TYR A 519 -10.76 -19.32 -13.76
C TYR A 519 -9.49 -18.83 -14.45
N GLN A 520 -9.61 -18.32 -15.67
CA GLN A 520 -8.47 -17.78 -16.40
C GLN A 520 -8.11 -16.39 -15.91
N TYR A 521 -6.81 -16.11 -15.87
CA TYR A 521 -6.29 -14.79 -15.54
C TYR A 521 -6.71 -13.78 -16.61
N VAL A 522 -7.23 -12.63 -16.15
CA VAL A 522 -7.68 -11.54 -17.03
C VAL A 522 -6.65 -10.39 -17.01
N LYS A 523 -6.37 -9.84 -15.83
CA LYS A 523 -5.50 -8.65 -15.69
C LYS A 523 -5.08 -8.43 -14.25
N ALA A 524 -3.92 -7.72 -14.07
CA ALA A 524 -3.57 -7.08 -12.81
C ALA A 524 -4.04 -5.62 -12.80
N LEU A 525 -4.62 -5.20 -11.69
CA LEU A 525 -4.87 -3.79 -11.38
C LEU A 525 -3.71 -3.31 -10.50
N VAL A 526 -2.92 -2.40 -11.05
CA VAL A 526 -1.68 -1.89 -10.43
C VAL A 526 -1.91 -0.45 -10.01
N GLY A 527 -1.60 -0.12 -8.75
CA GLY A 527 -1.78 1.24 -8.23
C GLY A 527 -1.48 1.37 -6.74
N HIS A 528 -1.80 0.35 -5.94
CA HIS A 528 -1.40 0.32 -4.53
C HIS A 528 0.11 0.11 -4.37
N ILE A 529 0.68 0.65 -3.30
CA ILE A 529 2.08 0.47 -2.90
C ILE A 529 2.24 -0.32 -1.60
N GLY A 530 1.14 -0.85 -1.07
CA GLY A 530 1.07 -1.71 0.12
C GLY A 530 0.12 -2.89 -0.09
N THR A 531 0.14 -3.84 0.84
CA THR A 531 -0.75 -5.01 0.84
C THR A 531 -2.22 -4.61 0.67
N VAL A 532 -2.95 -5.28 -0.22
CA VAL A 532 -4.38 -5.06 -0.43
C VAL A 532 -5.20 -5.84 0.60
N THR A 533 -5.69 -5.14 1.59
CA THR A 533 -6.32 -5.69 2.80
C THR A 533 -7.79 -6.04 2.64
N SER A 534 -8.52 -5.27 1.83
CA SER A 534 -9.96 -5.44 1.65
C SER A 534 -10.39 -5.08 0.23
N LEU A 535 -11.33 -5.83 -0.30
CA LEU A 535 -11.91 -5.66 -1.63
C LEU A 535 -13.43 -5.70 -1.54
N VAL A 536 -14.09 -4.67 -2.04
CA VAL A 536 -15.57 -4.62 -2.08
C VAL A 536 -16.02 -4.15 -3.46
N PRO A 537 -16.64 -5.03 -4.27
CA PRO A 537 -17.27 -4.61 -5.51
C PRO A 537 -18.61 -3.93 -5.24
N ALA A 538 -18.95 -2.90 -6.02
CA ALA A 538 -20.28 -2.34 -6.05
C ALA A 538 -21.29 -3.38 -6.55
N THR A 539 -22.55 -3.28 -6.13
CA THR A 539 -23.59 -4.25 -6.52
C THR A 539 -23.85 -4.25 -8.02
N THR A 540 -23.57 -3.14 -8.71
CA THR A 540 -23.60 -3.05 -10.17
C THR A 540 -22.52 -3.91 -10.85
N GLY A 541 -21.49 -4.29 -10.13
CA GLY A 541 -20.32 -5.00 -10.66
C GLY A 541 -19.39 -4.15 -11.53
N LYS A 542 -19.62 -2.83 -11.65
CA LYS A 542 -18.80 -1.93 -12.48
C LYS A 542 -17.67 -1.25 -11.72
N LEU A 543 -17.84 -1.05 -10.43
CA LEU A 543 -16.84 -0.44 -9.57
C LEU A 543 -16.30 -1.44 -8.57
N LEU A 544 -15.02 -1.29 -8.24
CA LEU A 544 -14.36 -1.98 -7.16
C LEU A 544 -13.69 -0.97 -6.24
N PHE A 545 -13.81 -1.19 -4.94
CA PHE A 545 -13.10 -0.45 -3.91
C PHE A 545 -12.08 -1.36 -3.25
N SER A 546 -10.84 -0.91 -3.17
CA SER A 546 -9.76 -1.64 -2.53
C SER A 546 -9.13 -0.80 -1.43
N ALA A 547 -8.94 -1.39 -0.26
CA ALA A 547 -8.19 -0.80 0.84
C ALA A 547 -6.79 -1.40 0.91
N SER A 548 -5.83 -0.65 1.44
CA SER A 548 -4.44 -1.10 1.51
C SER A 548 -3.69 -0.57 2.73
N TYR A 549 -2.60 -1.24 3.07
CA TYR A 549 -1.61 -0.79 4.04
C TYR A 549 -0.91 0.51 3.63
N ASP A 550 -1.04 0.93 2.36
CA ASP A 550 -0.53 2.22 1.87
C ASP A 550 -1.36 3.43 2.34
N THR A 551 -2.26 3.25 3.31
CA THR A 551 -3.15 4.27 3.90
C THR A 551 -4.24 4.78 2.97
N THR A 552 -4.39 4.18 1.77
CA THR A 552 -5.36 4.64 0.76
C THR A 552 -6.48 3.63 0.50
N VAL A 553 -7.58 4.16 -0.03
CA VAL A 553 -8.61 3.38 -0.72
C VAL A 553 -8.58 3.77 -2.19
N GLN A 554 -8.52 2.81 -3.09
CA GLN A 554 -8.58 3.07 -4.53
C GLN A 554 -9.91 2.62 -5.11
N VAL A 555 -10.39 3.40 -6.06
CA VAL A 555 -11.62 3.15 -6.82
C VAL A 555 -11.23 2.74 -8.23
N TRP A 556 -11.74 1.60 -8.67
CA TRP A 556 -11.44 1.02 -9.98
C TRP A 556 -12.70 0.87 -10.81
N ASN A 557 -12.58 1.10 -12.10
CA ASN A 557 -13.59 0.72 -13.07
C ASN A 557 -13.32 -0.69 -13.59
N LEU A 558 -14.22 -1.63 -13.34
CA LEU A 558 -14.06 -3.03 -13.76
C LEU A 558 -14.36 -3.27 -15.24
N ASP A 559 -15.05 -2.36 -15.92
CA ASP A 559 -15.28 -2.47 -17.37
C ASP A 559 -13.99 -2.13 -18.14
N THR A 560 -13.25 -1.11 -17.68
CA THR A 560 -11.98 -0.66 -18.31
C THR A 560 -10.73 -1.23 -17.65
N MET A 561 -10.86 -1.79 -16.45
CA MET A 561 -9.75 -2.26 -15.62
C MET A 561 -8.71 -1.16 -15.34
N LEU A 562 -9.18 0.06 -15.10
CA LEU A 562 -8.33 1.23 -14.81
C LEU A 562 -8.69 1.86 -13.46
N PRO A 563 -7.71 2.47 -12.77
CA PRO A 563 -7.97 3.26 -11.58
C PRO A 563 -8.72 4.53 -11.94
N MET A 564 -9.70 4.91 -11.10
CA MET A 564 -10.48 6.13 -11.26
C MET A 564 -10.10 7.21 -10.25
N GLN A 565 -9.94 6.81 -8.99
CA GLN A 565 -9.67 7.75 -7.91
C GLN A 565 -8.91 7.07 -6.77
N THR A 566 -8.01 7.83 -6.13
CA THR A 566 -7.34 7.44 -4.89
C THR A 566 -7.85 8.32 -3.75
N LEU A 567 -8.31 7.69 -2.66
CA LEU A 567 -8.83 8.34 -1.47
C LEU A 567 -7.78 8.21 -0.35
N SER A 568 -7.15 9.33 0.03
CA SER A 568 -6.05 9.40 0.99
C SER A 568 -6.42 10.27 2.19
N ARG A 569 -7.34 9.79 3.05
CA ARG A 569 -7.79 10.52 4.24
C ARG A 569 -7.46 9.83 5.55
N HIS A 570 -6.93 8.60 5.49
CA HIS A 570 -6.43 7.88 6.67
C HIS A 570 -4.96 8.18 6.93
N GLU A 571 -4.58 8.23 8.20
CA GLU A 571 -3.20 8.39 8.65
C GLU A 571 -2.51 7.05 8.92
N GLY A 572 -3.27 5.97 9.03
CA GLY A 572 -2.81 4.60 9.22
C GLY A 572 -3.30 3.66 8.12
N SER A 573 -2.81 2.43 8.15
CA SER A 573 -3.21 1.36 7.21
C SER A 573 -4.72 1.20 7.14
N VAL A 574 -5.30 1.17 5.93
CA VAL A 574 -6.73 0.91 5.77
C VAL A 574 -6.96 -0.59 5.73
N ASN A 575 -7.65 -1.11 6.74
CA ASN A 575 -7.81 -2.55 6.92
C ASN A 575 -9.11 -3.10 6.31
N CYS A 576 -10.15 -2.30 6.26
CA CYS A 576 -11.46 -2.75 5.78
C CYS A 576 -12.23 -1.63 5.08
N VAL A 577 -13.08 -2.04 4.15
CA VAL A 577 -14.00 -1.16 3.40
C VAL A 577 -15.37 -1.83 3.37
N VAL A 578 -16.42 -1.04 3.44
CA VAL A 578 -17.81 -1.50 3.26
C VAL A 578 -18.63 -0.45 2.53
N ILE A 579 -19.58 -0.91 1.74
CA ILE A 579 -20.60 -0.07 1.13
C ILE A 579 -21.85 -0.07 2.01
N HIS A 580 -22.35 1.10 2.36
CA HIS A 580 -23.58 1.29 3.09
C HIS A 580 -24.49 2.24 2.29
N LYS A 581 -25.51 1.72 1.61
CA LYS A 581 -26.33 2.48 0.65
C LYS A 581 -25.43 3.19 -0.39
N ASP A 582 -25.46 4.52 -0.42
CA ASP A 582 -24.66 5.35 -1.34
C ASP A 582 -23.35 5.86 -0.71
N LEU A 583 -22.94 5.26 0.40
CA LEU A 583 -21.76 5.65 1.15
C LEU A 583 -20.69 4.56 1.08
N LEU A 584 -19.46 4.99 0.92
CA LEU A 584 -18.28 4.18 1.13
C LEU A 584 -17.73 4.47 2.51
N LEU A 585 -17.50 3.42 3.30
CA LEU A 585 -16.91 3.55 4.63
C LEU A 585 -15.62 2.73 4.69
N SER A 586 -14.59 3.32 5.26
CA SER A 586 -13.29 2.66 5.45
C SER A 586 -12.86 2.71 6.91
N GLY A 587 -12.36 1.60 7.42
CA GLY A 587 -11.81 1.47 8.78
C GLY A 587 -10.32 1.24 8.74
N SER A 588 -9.60 1.87 9.66
CA SER A 588 -8.13 1.95 9.61
C SER A 588 -7.48 1.66 10.96
N GLU A 589 -6.17 1.47 10.89
CA GLU A 589 -5.27 1.40 12.02
C GLU A 589 -5.23 2.73 12.81
N ASP A 590 -5.59 3.85 12.19
CA ASP A 590 -5.74 5.16 12.84
C ASP A 590 -6.94 5.24 13.80
N MET A 591 -7.66 4.12 14.03
CA MET A 591 -8.83 3.97 14.92
C MET A 591 -10.06 4.77 14.46
N GLU A 592 -10.06 5.29 13.25
CA GLU A 592 -11.14 6.07 12.68
C GLU A 592 -11.87 5.33 11.55
N ILE A 593 -13.14 5.69 11.35
CA ILE A 593 -13.91 5.29 10.17
C ILE A 593 -14.15 6.54 9.35
N LYS A 594 -13.70 6.56 8.11
CA LYS A 594 -14.00 7.63 7.15
C LYS A 594 -15.24 7.27 6.33
N VAL A 595 -16.03 8.30 6.04
CA VAL A 595 -17.29 8.18 5.30
C VAL A 595 -17.24 9.06 4.08
#